data_2a849ce91e1a29f7200c8f1a69b7b88e
#
_entry.id   2a849ce91e1a29f7200c8f1a69b7b88e
#
_cell.length_a   1.000
_cell.length_b   1.000
_cell.length_c   1.000
_cell.angle_alpha   90.00
_cell.angle_beta   90.00
_cell.angle_gamma   90.00
#
_symmetry.space_group_name_H-M   'P 1'
#
loop_
_entity.id
_entity.type
_entity.pdbx_description
1 polymer ?
#
loop_
_entity_poly.entity_id
_entity_poly.type
_entity_poly.pdbx_seq_one_letter_code
_entity_poly.pdbx_strand_id
1 'polypeptide(L)'
;KFMLKENFKVAVPEFPDRKTSITAYGAVKNVYDDDTGRINARVINEAIKSMSSQGGGTVVIPQGVWMTSPIRLLSGVRLYLERGAVLKFTKNKKDYPLVITNYEGQECIRTVSPISADGAENIAISGYGVIDGSGDLWRPVKQFKLTERQWDALLKKSDYVIETKEGGIWFPSESAYLGNKANIQG
;
A
#
# COMPACT_ATOMS: atom_id res chain seq x y z
N LYS A 1 18.77 -26.21 -24.64
CA LYS A 1 17.72 -26.89 -23.84
C LYS A 1 18.20 -26.86 -22.39
N PHE A 2 17.83 -25.82 -21.63
CA PHE A 2 18.09 -25.82 -20.20
C PHE A 2 17.11 -26.79 -19.53
N MET A 3 17.63 -27.92 -19.06
CA MET A 3 16.87 -28.78 -18.15
C MET A 3 17.12 -28.27 -16.73
N LEU A 4 16.07 -27.70 -16.11
CA LEU A 4 16.03 -27.51 -14.67
C LEU A 4 16.03 -28.92 -14.02
N LYS A 5 17.17 -29.32 -13.50
CA LYS A 5 17.39 -30.67 -12.95
C LYS A 5 16.94 -30.84 -11.49
N GLU A 6 16.39 -29.81 -10.87
CA GLU A 6 15.97 -29.88 -9.48
C GLU A 6 14.51 -29.44 -9.32
N ASN A 7 13.75 -30.19 -8.55
CA ASN A 7 12.45 -29.78 -8.06
C ASN A 7 12.63 -28.57 -7.14
N PHE A 8 12.49 -27.38 -7.69
CA PHE A 8 12.56 -26.15 -6.90
C PHE A 8 11.36 -26.12 -5.95
N LYS A 9 11.63 -26.31 -4.66
CA LYS A 9 10.62 -26.16 -3.60
C LYS A 9 10.66 -24.74 -3.09
N VAL A 10 9.56 -24.01 -3.27
CA VAL A 10 9.36 -22.74 -2.61
C VAL A 10 9.00 -23.01 -1.15
N ALA A 11 9.78 -22.43 -0.22
CA ALA A 11 9.42 -22.49 1.19
C ALA A 11 8.11 -21.70 1.42
N VAL A 12 7.12 -22.34 2.02
CA VAL A 12 5.87 -21.71 2.41
C VAL A 12 5.99 -21.26 3.85
N PRO A 13 5.72 -19.99 4.18
CA PRO A 13 5.76 -19.52 5.55
C PRO A 13 4.77 -20.30 6.44
N GLU A 14 5.22 -20.74 7.59
CA GLU A 14 4.39 -21.34 8.62
C GLU A 14 4.14 -20.33 9.73
N PHE A 15 2.92 -20.33 10.26
CA PHE A 15 2.49 -19.40 11.30
C PHE A 15 1.99 -20.17 12.51
N PRO A 16 2.34 -19.76 13.73
CA PRO A 16 1.74 -20.31 14.94
C PRO A 16 0.21 -20.22 14.88
N ASP A 17 -0.47 -21.20 15.49
CA ASP A 17 -1.95 -21.19 15.58
C ASP A 17 -2.44 -20.20 16.65
N ARG A 18 -2.00 -18.96 16.48
CA ARG A 18 -2.41 -17.82 17.29
C ARG A 18 -3.10 -16.83 16.37
N LYS A 19 -4.29 -16.36 16.78
CA LYS A 19 -5.12 -15.46 15.98
C LYS A 19 -5.62 -14.31 16.83
N THR A 20 -5.66 -13.13 16.24
CA THR A 20 -6.33 -11.97 16.81
C THR A 20 -7.11 -11.23 15.74
N SER A 21 -8.22 -10.61 16.12
CA SER A 21 -9.00 -9.76 15.22
C SER A 21 -8.64 -8.30 15.45
N ILE A 22 -8.64 -7.50 14.40
CA ILE A 22 -8.47 -6.04 14.51
C ILE A 22 -9.55 -5.39 15.37
N THR A 23 -10.72 -6.03 15.50
CA THR A 23 -11.81 -5.56 16.38
C THR A 23 -11.44 -5.61 17.85
N ALA A 24 -10.57 -6.53 18.26
CA ALA A 24 -10.05 -6.60 19.62
C ALA A 24 -9.17 -5.38 19.99
N TYR A 25 -8.68 -4.66 18.99
CA TYR A 25 -7.87 -3.45 19.13
C TYR A 25 -8.69 -2.18 18.91
N GLY A 26 -10.00 -2.29 18.70
CA GLY A 26 -10.88 -1.15 18.53
C GLY A 26 -11.02 -0.64 17.10
N ALA A 27 -10.76 -1.46 16.09
CA ALA A 27 -11.02 -1.10 14.70
C ALA A 27 -12.52 -0.84 14.46
N VAL A 28 -12.81 0.17 13.63
CA VAL A 28 -14.16 0.64 13.31
C VAL A 28 -14.48 0.28 11.87
N LYS A 29 -15.60 -0.42 11.65
CA LYS A 29 -16.05 -0.85 10.32
C LYS A 29 -17.14 0.02 9.74
N ASN A 30 -17.22 0.06 8.41
CA ASN A 30 -18.29 0.69 7.65
C ASN A 30 -18.41 2.22 7.89
N VAL A 31 -17.32 2.86 8.28
CA VAL A 31 -17.17 4.32 8.35
C VAL A 31 -16.17 4.75 7.30
N TYR A 32 -16.54 5.74 6.47
CA TYR A 32 -15.86 6.03 5.20
C TYR A 32 -15.17 7.41 5.22
N ASP A 33 -14.45 7.71 6.29
CA ASP A 33 -13.69 8.95 6.43
C ASP A 33 -12.19 8.70 6.70
N ASP A 34 -11.39 9.72 6.51
CA ASP A 34 -9.93 9.64 6.67
C ASP A 34 -9.51 9.47 8.13
N ASP A 35 -10.26 10.04 9.09
CA ASP A 35 -9.95 9.92 10.52
C ASP A 35 -10.11 8.47 10.97
N THR A 36 -11.20 7.83 10.59
CA THR A 36 -11.40 6.39 10.81
C THR A 36 -10.31 5.58 10.12
N GLY A 37 -9.90 5.97 8.91
CA GLY A 37 -8.79 5.34 8.22
C GLY A 37 -7.48 5.39 9.01
N ARG A 38 -7.16 6.53 9.61
CA ARG A 38 -5.97 6.69 10.48
C ARG A 38 -6.08 5.89 11.78
N ILE A 39 -7.26 5.88 12.41
CA ILE A 39 -7.52 5.09 13.61
C ILE A 39 -7.33 3.60 13.31
N ASN A 40 -7.96 3.10 12.25
CA ASN A 40 -7.85 1.70 11.86
C ASN A 40 -6.41 1.30 11.50
N ALA A 41 -5.69 2.14 10.77
CA ALA A 41 -4.27 1.89 10.47
C ALA A 41 -3.44 1.74 11.74
N ARG A 42 -3.65 2.61 12.74
CA ARG A 42 -2.95 2.52 14.02
C ARG A 42 -3.25 1.20 14.72
N VAL A 43 -4.53 0.83 14.87
CA VAL A 43 -4.90 -0.39 15.59
C VAL A 43 -4.53 -1.67 14.84
N ILE A 44 -4.54 -1.65 13.50
CA ILE A 44 -4.04 -2.77 12.67
C ILE A 44 -2.53 -2.92 12.89
N ASN A 45 -1.77 -1.84 12.86
CA ASN A 45 -0.32 -1.86 13.10
C ASN A 45 -0.01 -2.30 14.54
N GLU A 46 -0.80 -1.93 15.53
CA GLU A 46 -0.68 -2.41 16.91
C GLU A 46 -0.94 -3.93 17.01
N ALA A 47 -1.98 -4.43 16.33
CA ALA A 47 -2.26 -5.87 16.26
C ALA A 47 -1.11 -6.65 15.60
N ILE A 48 -0.57 -6.13 14.48
CA ILE A 48 0.58 -6.72 13.79
C ILE A 48 1.81 -6.72 14.71
N LYS A 49 2.12 -5.61 15.37
CA LYS A 49 3.24 -5.48 16.29
C LYS A 49 3.12 -6.44 17.46
N SER A 50 1.95 -6.52 18.09
CA SER A 50 1.66 -7.44 19.19
C SER A 50 1.83 -8.89 18.75
N MET A 51 1.31 -9.26 17.58
CA MET A 51 1.43 -10.62 17.05
C MET A 51 2.88 -10.99 16.74
N SER A 52 3.62 -10.10 16.09
CA SER A 52 5.04 -10.32 15.77
C SER A 52 5.89 -10.48 17.03
N SER A 53 5.70 -9.62 18.05
CA SER A 53 6.46 -9.68 19.32
C SER A 53 6.22 -10.95 20.12
N GLN A 54 5.11 -11.64 19.89
CA GLN A 54 4.76 -12.92 20.50
C GLN A 54 5.24 -14.14 19.70
N GLY A 55 6.09 -13.94 18.70
CA GLY A 55 6.61 -15.01 17.85
C GLY A 55 5.75 -15.35 16.62
N GLY A 56 4.84 -14.47 16.26
CA GLY A 56 4.04 -14.61 15.04
C GLY A 56 2.62 -15.16 15.23
N GLY A 57 1.89 -15.22 14.11
CA GLY A 57 0.52 -15.70 14.04
C GLY A 57 -0.32 -14.94 13.01
N THR A 58 -1.63 -14.93 13.19
CA THR A 58 -2.59 -14.37 12.22
C THR A 58 -3.33 -13.16 12.79
N VAL A 59 -3.26 -12.04 12.08
CA VAL A 59 -4.12 -10.87 12.30
C VAL A 59 -5.29 -10.96 11.32
N VAL A 60 -6.50 -11.00 11.85
CA VAL A 60 -7.73 -11.21 11.08
C VAL A 60 -8.43 -9.88 10.83
N ILE A 61 -8.75 -9.64 9.55
CA ILE A 61 -9.65 -8.58 9.08
C ILE A 61 -11.02 -9.23 8.86
N PRO A 62 -12.02 -9.01 9.74
CA PRO A 62 -13.32 -9.64 9.61
C PRO A 62 -14.16 -9.06 8.47
N GLN A 63 -15.29 -9.71 8.18
CA GLN A 63 -16.28 -9.21 7.23
C GLN A 63 -16.68 -7.75 7.50
N GLY A 64 -16.75 -6.93 6.44
CA GLY A 64 -17.10 -5.51 6.47
C GLY A 64 -16.12 -4.65 5.71
N VAL A 65 -16.40 -3.37 5.59
CA VAL A 65 -15.49 -2.40 4.96
C VAL A 65 -14.69 -1.71 6.06
N TRP A 66 -13.37 -1.80 5.95
CA TRP A 66 -12.40 -1.25 6.88
C TRP A 66 -11.56 -0.19 6.16
N MET A 67 -11.89 1.09 6.38
CA MET A 67 -11.03 2.17 5.93
C MET A 67 -9.71 2.10 6.69
N THR A 68 -8.59 2.29 6.00
CA THR A 68 -7.26 2.30 6.61
C THR A 68 -6.32 3.25 5.88
N SER A 69 -5.36 3.81 6.59
CA SER A 69 -4.14 4.43 6.04
C SER A 69 -3.04 3.35 5.91
N PRO A 70 -1.81 3.68 5.52
CA PRO A 70 -0.76 2.70 5.33
C PRO A 70 -0.53 1.78 6.54
N ILE A 71 -0.34 0.51 6.27
CA ILE A 71 0.00 -0.51 7.26
C ILE A 71 1.35 -1.16 6.92
N ARG A 72 2.06 -1.63 7.96
CA ARG A 72 3.36 -2.28 7.84
C ARG A 72 3.30 -3.70 8.39
N LEU A 73 3.66 -4.67 7.57
CA LEU A 73 3.81 -6.06 8.00
C LEU A 73 5.15 -6.26 8.72
N LEU A 74 5.12 -7.06 9.75
CA LEU A 74 6.29 -7.46 10.54
C LEU A 74 6.47 -8.97 10.48
N SER A 75 7.69 -9.42 10.78
CA SER A 75 8.07 -10.84 10.71
C SER A 75 7.12 -11.74 11.48
N GLY A 76 6.84 -12.91 10.91
CA GLY A 76 6.00 -13.95 11.48
C GLY A 76 4.49 -13.67 11.39
N VAL A 77 4.04 -12.61 10.71
CA VAL A 77 2.63 -12.23 10.71
C VAL A 77 1.96 -12.54 9.38
N ARG A 78 0.82 -13.24 9.47
CA ARG A 78 -0.13 -13.41 8.39
C ARG A 78 -1.29 -12.43 8.58
N LEU A 79 -1.52 -11.55 7.61
CA LEU A 79 -2.73 -10.75 7.50
C LEU A 79 -3.78 -11.57 6.75
N TYR A 80 -4.89 -11.91 7.41
CA TYR A 80 -5.93 -12.75 6.86
C TYR A 80 -7.23 -11.96 6.70
N LEU A 81 -7.72 -11.86 5.46
CA LEU A 81 -8.98 -11.18 5.17
C LEU A 81 -10.10 -12.24 5.05
N GLU A 82 -11.08 -12.16 5.89
CA GLU A 82 -12.26 -13.04 5.81
C GLU A 82 -13.06 -12.79 4.52
N ARG A 83 -13.91 -13.75 4.17
CA ARG A 83 -14.87 -13.58 3.07
C ARG A 83 -15.78 -12.39 3.36
N GLY A 84 -15.88 -11.48 2.39
CA GLY A 84 -16.65 -10.24 2.53
C GLY A 84 -15.92 -9.13 3.32
N ALA A 85 -14.67 -9.31 3.69
CA ALA A 85 -13.83 -8.22 4.17
C ALA A 85 -13.35 -7.35 2.99
N VAL A 86 -13.40 -6.04 3.15
CA VAL A 86 -12.80 -5.07 2.22
C VAL A 86 -11.89 -4.16 3.03
N LEU A 87 -10.59 -4.28 2.80
CA LEU A 87 -9.59 -3.36 3.36
C LEU A 87 -9.38 -2.23 2.35
N LYS A 88 -9.96 -1.06 2.64
CA LYS A 88 -9.97 0.08 1.73
C LYS A 88 -9.05 1.19 2.21
N PHE A 89 -8.08 1.55 1.39
CA PHE A 89 -7.12 2.58 1.72
C PHE A 89 -7.66 3.99 1.50
N THR A 90 -7.34 4.91 2.44
CA THR A 90 -7.73 6.32 2.36
C THR A 90 -7.20 6.97 1.09
N LYS A 91 -7.94 7.97 0.62
CA LYS A 91 -7.59 8.77 -0.55
C LYS A 91 -6.79 10.03 -0.18
N ASN A 92 -6.57 10.25 1.10
CA ASN A 92 -5.82 11.40 1.59
C ASN A 92 -4.31 11.18 1.42
N LYS A 93 -3.73 11.89 0.48
CA LYS A 93 -2.31 11.75 0.13
C LYS A 93 -1.36 12.16 1.25
N LYS A 94 -1.82 12.96 2.23
CA LYS A 94 -1.04 13.34 3.41
C LYS A 94 -0.76 12.15 4.34
N ASP A 95 -1.56 11.08 4.24
CA ASP A 95 -1.35 9.85 5.01
C ASP A 95 -0.20 8.98 4.43
N TYR A 96 0.37 9.37 3.29
CA TYR A 96 1.38 8.60 2.55
C TYR A 96 2.67 9.42 2.40
N PRO A 97 3.51 9.50 3.42
CA PRO A 97 4.75 10.27 3.36
C PRO A 97 5.73 9.71 2.33
N LEU A 98 6.68 10.55 1.94
CA LEU A 98 7.82 10.11 1.14
C LEU A 98 8.77 9.27 1.99
N VAL A 99 9.25 8.20 1.40
CA VAL A 99 10.23 7.28 2.00
C VAL A 99 11.31 6.94 0.98
N ILE A 100 12.50 6.64 1.46
CA ILE A 100 13.55 6.03 0.64
C ILE A 100 13.17 4.56 0.47
N THR A 101 13.15 4.10 -0.75
CA THR A 101 12.78 2.72 -1.11
C THR A 101 13.54 2.29 -2.36
N ASN A 102 13.22 1.10 -2.87
CA ASN A 102 13.80 0.57 -4.10
C ASN A 102 12.72 0.41 -5.17
N TYR A 103 13.03 0.81 -6.40
CA TYR A 103 12.17 0.59 -7.55
C TYR A 103 13.02 0.14 -8.75
N GLU A 104 12.66 -0.98 -9.34
CA GLU A 104 13.40 -1.58 -10.47
C GLU A 104 14.90 -1.77 -10.19
N GLY A 105 15.25 -2.09 -8.92
CA GLY A 105 16.63 -2.32 -8.51
C GLY A 105 17.42 -1.06 -8.15
N GLN A 106 16.80 0.12 -8.19
CA GLN A 106 17.46 1.40 -7.86
C GLN A 106 16.83 2.05 -6.63
N GLU A 107 17.66 2.61 -5.76
CA GLU A 107 17.18 3.42 -4.66
C GLU A 107 16.48 4.68 -5.18
N CYS A 108 15.33 4.97 -4.61
CA CYS A 108 14.53 6.12 -5.02
C CYS A 108 13.65 6.64 -3.89
N ILE A 109 13.19 7.88 -4.01
CA ILE A 109 12.22 8.49 -3.10
C ILE A 109 10.82 8.33 -3.69
N ARG A 110 9.92 7.70 -2.93
CA ARG A 110 8.52 7.51 -3.31
C ARG A 110 7.59 7.64 -2.12
N THR A 111 6.31 7.84 -2.38
CA THR A 111 5.27 7.70 -1.33
C THR A 111 5.27 6.27 -0.80
N VAL A 112 5.09 6.15 0.52
CA VAL A 112 4.96 4.84 1.16
C VAL A 112 3.83 4.03 0.51
N SER A 113 4.06 2.74 0.32
CA SER A 113 3.02 1.85 -0.21
C SER A 113 1.88 1.66 0.80
N PRO A 114 0.64 1.44 0.34
CA PRO A 114 -0.48 1.11 1.22
C PRO A 114 -0.18 -0.03 2.18
N ILE A 115 0.47 -1.08 1.71
CA ILE A 115 1.02 -2.16 2.53
C ILE A 115 2.51 -2.24 2.27
N SER A 116 3.30 -2.19 3.32
CA SER A 116 4.76 -2.25 3.24
C SER A 116 5.34 -3.29 4.19
N ALA A 117 6.55 -3.73 3.88
CA ALA A 117 7.40 -4.54 4.74
C ALA A 117 8.85 -4.18 4.45
N ASP A 118 9.68 -4.20 5.48
CA ASP A 118 11.09 -3.86 5.37
C ASP A 118 11.88 -4.79 6.29
N GLY A 119 12.74 -5.63 5.71
CA GLY A 119 13.50 -6.66 6.40
C GLY A 119 12.63 -7.71 7.13
N ALA A 120 11.35 -7.81 6.80
CA ALA A 120 10.43 -8.75 7.45
C ALA A 120 10.48 -10.12 6.77
N GLU A 121 10.50 -11.18 7.58
CA GLU A 121 10.54 -12.57 7.14
C GLU A 121 9.27 -13.31 7.55
N ASN A 122 8.91 -14.37 6.81
CA ASN A 122 7.73 -15.18 7.08
C ASN A 122 6.47 -14.34 7.23
N ILE A 123 6.17 -13.54 6.21
CA ILE A 123 4.96 -12.73 6.13
C ILE A 123 4.01 -13.28 5.06
N ALA A 124 2.71 -13.11 5.25
CA ALA A 124 1.71 -13.45 4.26
C ALA A 124 0.50 -12.51 4.29
N ILE A 125 -0.11 -12.33 3.13
CA ILE A 125 -1.47 -11.80 2.98
C ILE A 125 -2.29 -12.91 2.35
N SER A 126 -3.41 -13.26 2.96
CA SER A 126 -4.23 -14.39 2.51
C SER A 126 -5.72 -14.18 2.86
N GLY A 127 -6.55 -15.13 2.44
CA GLY A 127 -7.99 -15.09 2.69
C GLY A 127 -8.80 -14.83 1.43
N TYR A 128 -10.05 -14.41 1.60
CA TYR A 128 -11.05 -14.27 0.53
C TYR A 128 -11.61 -12.84 0.41
N GLY A 129 -11.03 -11.90 1.14
CA GLY A 129 -11.43 -10.50 1.10
C GLY A 129 -10.81 -9.74 -0.07
N VAL A 130 -11.07 -8.45 -0.10
CA VAL A 130 -10.58 -7.52 -1.13
C VAL A 130 -9.67 -6.48 -0.49
N ILE A 131 -8.60 -6.12 -1.17
CA ILE A 131 -7.75 -4.98 -0.85
C ILE A 131 -7.95 -3.93 -1.94
N ASP A 132 -8.52 -2.78 -1.55
CA ASP A 132 -8.74 -1.63 -2.43
C ASP A 132 -7.72 -0.52 -2.10
N GLY A 133 -6.68 -0.41 -2.89
CA GLY A 133 -5.63 0.59 -2.75
C GLY A 133 -6.02 1.98 -3.26
N SER A 134 -7.26 2.21 -3.72
CA SER A 134 -7.71 3.47 -4.33
C SER A 134 -6.78 3.99 -5.44
N GLY A 135 -6.23 3.08 -6.23
CA GLY A 135 -5.14 3.31 -7.18
C GLY A 135 -5.44 4.31 -8.30
N ASP A 136 -6.71 4.58 -8.56
CA ASP A 136 -7.18 5.57 -9.53
C ASP A 136 -6.65 6.99 -9.24
N LEU A 137 -6.42 7.31 -7.96
CA LEU A 137 -5.95 8.62 -7.52
C LEU A 137 -4.43 8.79 -7.51
N TRP A 138 -3.69 7.71 -7.71
CA TRP A 138 -2.24 7.69 -7.59
C TRP A 138 -1.51 7.74 -8.92
N ARG A 139 -2.25 7.63 -10.04
CA ARG A 139 -1.66 7.53 -11.37
C ARG A 139 -1.22 8.88 -11.89
N PRO A 140 0.06 9.05 -12.24
CA PRO A 140 0.49 10.14 -13.11
C PRO A 140 -0.21 10.05 -14.46
N VAL A 141 -0.50 11.19 -15.05
CA VAL A 141 -1.21 11.29 -16.33
C VAL A 141 -0.30 11.91 -17.38
N LYS A 142 -0.03 11.18 -18.44
CA LYS A 142 0.77 11.67 -19.56
C LYS A 142 -0.09 12.50 -20.51
N GLN A 143 0.39 13.68 -20.89
CA GLN A 143 -0.31 14.65 -21.74
C GLN A 143 -0.81 14.03 -23.05
N PHE A 144 0.00 13.25 -23.73
CA PHE A 144 -0.36 12.63 -25.02
C PHE A 144 -1.53 11.64 -24.97
N LYS A 145 -1.96 11.26 -23.76
CA LYS A 145 -3.13 10.37 -23.57
C LYS A 145 -4.45 11.11 -23.42
N LEU A 146 -4.42 12.44 -23.45
CA LEU A 146 -5.54 13.31 -23.21
C LEU A 146 -5.79 14.25 -24.38
N THR A 147 -7.04 14.74 -24.47
CA THR A 147 -7.34 15.91 -25.29
C THR A 147 -6.82 17.18 -24.58
N GLU A 148 -6.60 18.27 -25.33
CA GLU A 148 -6.18 19.56 -24.78
C GLU A 148 -7.10 20.02 -23.65
N ARG A 149 -8.41 19.93 -23.85
CA ARG A 149 -9.41 20.29 -22.83
C ARG A 149 -9.25 19.47 -21.52
N GLN A 150 -8.93 18.18 -21.63
CA GLN A 150 -8.72 17.32 -20.46
C GLN A 150 -7.41 17.66 -19.76
N TRP A 151 -6.36 17.97 -20.53
CA TRP A 151 -5.08 18.40 -19.99
C TRP A 151 -5.21 19.72 -19.23
N ASP A 152 -5.85 20.73 -19.83
CA ASP A 152 -6.13 22.02 -19.18
C ASP A 152 -6.94 21.86 -17.89
N ALA A 153 -7.88 20.91 -17.87
CA ALA A 153 -8.65 20.62 -16.67
C ALA A 153 -7.79 19.99 -15.55
N LEU A 154 -6.73 19.25 -15.87
CA LEU A 154 -5.77 18.77 -14.90
C LEU A 154 -4.86 19.89 -14.37
N LEU A 155 -4.36 20.75 -15.24
CA LEU A 155 -3.53 21.89 -14.88
C LEU A 155 -4.21 22.85 -13.91
N LYS A 156 -5.55 22.97 -14.02
CA LYS A 156 -6.34 23.75 -13.04
C LYS A 156 -6.39 23.14 -11.64
N LYS A 157 -6.05 21.83 -11.49
CA LYS A 157 -6.03 21.15 -10.18
C LYS A 157 -4.71 21.32 -9.47
N SER A 158 -3.61 21.29 -10.22
CA SER A 158 -2.24 21.53 -9.73
C SER A 158 -1.29 21.72 -10.90
N ASP A 159 -0.18 22.37 -10.63
CA ASP A 159 0.95 22.59 -11.55
C ASP A 159 2.08 21.57 -11.39
N TYR A 160 1.80 20.43 -10.76
CA TYR A 160 2.74 19.35 -10.54
C TYR A 160 3.01 18.59 -11.86
N VAL A 161 3.74 19.22 -12.77
CA VAL A 161 4.08 18.68 -14.09
C VAL A 161 5.58 18.53 -14.25
N ILE A 162 6.01 17.39 -14.76
CA ILE A 162 7.39 17.20 -15.25
C ILE A 162 7.33 17.17 -16.76
N GLU A 163 8.06 18.08 -17.39
CA GLU A 163 8.21 18.13 -18.85
C GLU A 163 9.20 17.07 -19.31
N THR A 164 8.82 16.34 -20.36
CA THR A 164 9.66 15.33 -21.00
C THR A 164 9.69 15.55 -22.52
N LYS A 165 10.57 14.82 -23.22
CA LYS A 165 10.64 14.85 -24.69
C LYS A 165 9.32 14.42 -25.36
N GLU A 166 8.47 13.68 -24.64
CA GLU A 166 7.17 13.16 -25.11
C GLU A 166 5.99 14.02 -24.66
N GLY A 167 6.24 15.18 -24.03
CA GLY A 167 5.23 16.06 -23.42
C GLY A 167 5.20 15.98 -21.91
N GLY A 168 4.25 16.71 -21.30
CA GLY A 168 4.12 16.79 -19.85
C GLY A 168 3.60 15.51 -19.20
N ILE A 169 4.05 15.27 -17.98
CA ILE A 169 3.49 14.25 -17.07
C ILE A 169 2.94 14.97 -15.85
N TRP A 170 1.64 14.95 -15.67
CA TRP A 170 0.96 15.53 -14.52
C TRP A 170 0.93 14.53 -13.35
N PHE A 171 1.20 15.02 -12.14
CA PHE A 171 1.18 14.23 -10.92
C PHE A 171 0.02 14.64 -10.01
N PRO A 172 -0.63 13.69 -9.38
CA PRO A 172 -1.82 13.93 -8.57
C PRO A 172 -1.52 14.52 -7.18
N SER A 173 -0.27 14.65 -6.77
CA SER A 173 0.15 15.22 -5.49
C SER A 173 1.56 15.77 -5.54
N GLU A 174 1.85 16.73 -4.66
CA GLU A 174 3.18 17.29 -4.48
C GLU A 174 4.23 16.21 -4.14
N SER A 175 3.91 15.31 -3.21
CA SER A 175 4.83 14.25 -2.82
C SER A 175 5.16 13.29 -3.97
N ALA A 176 4.17 12.95 -4.82
CA ALA A 176 4.42 12.14 -6.01
C ALA A 176 5.28 12.90 -7.04
N TYR A 177 5.03 14.20 -7.22
CA TYR A 177 5.82 15.07 -8.08
C TYR A 177 7.27 15.19 -7.60
N LEU A 178 7.47 15.52 -6.31
CA LEU A 178 8.80 15.69 -5.72
C LEU A 178 9.62 14.40 -5.74
N GLY A 179 9.00 13.27 -5.40
CA GLY A 179 9.65 11.96 -5.46
C GLY A 179 10.09 11.60 -6.87
N ASN A 180 9.24 11.82 -7.89
CA ASN A 180 9.62 11.56 -9.28
C ASN A 180 10.67 12.56 -9.79
N LYS A 181 10.58 13.84 -9.42
CA LYS A 181 11.58 14.84 -9.79
C LYS A 181 12.96 14.52 -9.23
N ALA A 182 13.05 14.09 -7.98
CA ALA A 182 14.29 13.66 -7.36
C ALA A 182 14.91 12.45 -8.08
N ASN A 183 14.08 11.48 -8.49
CA ASN A 183 14.54 10.27 -9.20
C ASN A 183 14.98 10.54 -10.65
N ILE A 184 14.53 11.63 -11.29
CA ILE A 184 14.90 11.99 -12.67
C ILE A 184 16.21 12.81 -12.69
N GLN A 185 16.53 13.49 -11.59
CA GLN A 185 17.72 14.37 -11.49
C GLN A 185 18.95 13.66 -10.89
N GLY A 186 18.81 12.42 -10.41
CA GLY A 186 19.92 11.58 -9.94
C GLY A 186 20.33 10.58 -11.00
#